data_6beb4422ea429228757c34d1e0be674c
#
_entry.id   6beb4422ea429228757c34d1e0be674c
#
_cell.length_a   1.000
_cell.length_b   1.000
_cell.length_c   1.000
_cell.angle_alpha   90.00
_cell.angle_beta   90.00
_cell.angle_gamma   90.00
#
_symmetry.space_group_name_H-M   'P 1'
#
loop_
_entity.id
_entity.type
_entity.pdbx_description
1 polymer ?
#
loop_
_entity_poly.entity_id
_entity_poly.type
_entity_poly.pdbx_seq_one_letter_code
_entity_poly.pdbx_strand_id
1 'polypeptide(L)' 'MYNFKYTCETPNKFVGGDVHSNDLATIKGYCIDMAIDYTYSEVRDNVTGEIVFDHGDVFRLIEQGIV' A
#
# COMPACT_ATOMS: atom_id res chain seq x y z
N MET A 1 -14.66 8.32 16.43
CA MET A 1 -14.71 7.17 15.51
C MET A 1 -14.11 7.54 14.18
N TYR A 2 -13.11 6.81 13.74
CA TYR A 2 -12.37 7.14 12.53
C TYR A 2 -12.72 6.14 11.42
N ASN A 3 -13.35 6.64 10.34
CA ASN A 3 -13.56 5.86 9.13
C ASN A 3 -12.48 6.26 8.13
N PHE A 4 -11.41 5.48 8.07
CA PHE A 4 -10.33 5.76 7.15
C PHE A 4 -10.74 5.37 5.73
N LYS A 5 -10.67 6.36 4.84
CA LYS A 5 -11.05 6.17 3.44
C LYS A 5 -10.00 5.38 2.67
N TYR A 6 -8.74 5.52 3.05
CA TYR A 6 -7.64 4.90 2.33
C TYR A 6 -6.87 3.94 3.22
N THR A 7 -6.41 2.86 2.64
CA THR A 7 -5.53 1.88 3.29
C THR A 7 -4.31 1.66 2.40
N CYS A 8 -3.13 1.82 2.98
CA CYS A 8 -1.87 1.46 2.32
C CYS A 8 -1.46 0.08 2.81
N GLU A 9 -1.24 -0.83 1.89
CA GLU A 9 -0.87 -2.21 2.22
C GLU A 9 0.20 -2.71 1.26
N THR A 10 0.94 -3.73 1.70
CA THR A 10 1.89 -4.42 0.85
C THR A 10 1.38 -5.83 0.58
N PRO A 11 1.59 -6.35 -0.63
CA PRO A 11 1.21 -7.74 -0.93
C PRO A 11 2.15 -8.75 -0.27
N ASN A 12 3.24 -8.30 0.32
CA ASN A 12 4.21 -9.17 0.97
C ASN A 12 3.65 -9.67 2.30
N LYS A 13 3.46 -10.98 2.41
CA LYS A 13 2.87 -11.61 3.58
C LYS A 13 3.74 -11.54 4.84
N PHE A 14 5.00 -11.18 4.69
CA PHE A 14 5.91 -11.07 5.82
C PHE A 14 5.87 -9.71 6.50
N VAL A 15 5.14 -8.78 5.92
CA VAL A 15 5.00 -7.43 6.46
C VAL A 15 3.74 -7.36 7.29
N GLY A 16 3.90 -7.05 8.54
CA GLY A 16 2.77 -6.82 9.42
C GLY A 16 2.34 -5.36 9.36
N GLY A 17 1.05 -5.15 9.24
CA GLY A 17 0.45 -3.84 9.48
C GLY A 17 0.12 -3.05 8.23
N ASP A 18 -1.11 -2.59 8.21
CA ASP A 18 -1.62 -1.67 7.21
C ASP A 18 -1.58 -0.26 7.79
N VAL A 19 -1.44 0.72 6.92
CA VAL A 19 -1.54 2.13 7.29
C VAL A 19 -2.85 2.68 6.75
N HIS A 20 -3.57 3.40 7.60
CA HIS A 20 -4.88 3.94 7.25
C HIS A 20 -4.86 5.46 7.35
N SER A 21 -5.54 6.15 6.44
CA SER A 21 -5.66 7.60 6.48
C SER A 21 -6.89 8.06 5.71
N ASN A 22 -7.44 9.21 6.13
CA ASN A 22 -8.47 9.90 5.37
C ASN A 22 -7.87 10.91 4.40
N ASP A 23 -6.56 11.16 4.48
CA ASP A 23 -5.87 12.11 3.63
C ASP A 23 -5.02 11.38 2.60
N LEU A 24 -5.38 11.53 1.32
CA LEU A 24 -4.69 10.85 0.23
C LEU A 24 -3.21 11.26 0.14
N ALA A 25 -2.90 12.54 0.34
CA ALA A 25 -1.52 13.02 0.27
C ALA A 25 -0.66 12.37 1.35
N THR A 26 -1.18 12.26 2.56
CA THR A 26 -0.48 11.62 3.67
C THR A 26 -0.21 10.15 3.38
N ILE A 27 -1.23 9.43 2.93
CA ILE A 27 -1.08 7.99 2.73
C ILE A 27 -0.21 7.66 1.52
N LYS A 28 -0.16 8.54 0.53
CA LYS A 28 0.79 8.39 -0.58
C LYS A 28 2.23 8.43 -0.09
N GLY A 29 2.53 9.31 0.86
CA GLY A 29 3.85 9.37 1.48
C GLY A 29 4.22 8.08 2.18
N TYR A 30 3.31 7.51 2.95
CA TYR A 30 3.52 6.22 3.58
C TYR A 30 3.71 5.10 2.56
N CYS A 31 2.95 5.13 1.46
CA CYS A 31 3.06 4.14 0.41
C CYS A 31 4.46 4.15 -0.22
N ILE A 32 5.00 5.32 -0.50
CA ILE A 32 6.34 5.47 -1.04
C ILE A 32 7.38 4.92 -0.08
N ASP A 33 7.27 5.27 1.21
CA ASP A 33 8.20 4.79 2.23
C ASP A 33 8.12 3.26 2.40
N MET A 34 6.93 2.71 2.40
CA MET A 34 6.74 1.27 2.52
C MET A 34 7.29 0.52 1.31
N ALA A 35 7.20 1.10 0.12
CA ALA A 35 7.74 0.48 -1.09
C ALA A 35 9.27 0.41 -1.06
N ILE A 36 9.93 1.36 -0.41
CA ILE A 36 11.38 1.32 -0.24
C ILE A 36 11.79 0.12 0.62
N ASP A 37 11.07 -0.12 1.71
CA ASP A 37 11.40 -1.20 2.65
C ASP A 37 10.93 -2.57 2.16
N TYR A 38 9.79 -2.63 1.48
CA TYR A 38 9.09 -3.88 1.16
C TYR A 38 8.93 -4.14 -0.33
N THR A 39 9.65 -3.41 -1.17
CA THR A 39 9.70 -3.54 -2.62
C THR A 39 8.50 -2.91 -3.32
N TYR A 40 7.29 -3.10 -2.82
CA TYR A 40 6.07 -2.59 -3.45
C TYR A 40 5.00 -2.35 -2.40
N SER A 41 4.21 -1.30 -2.60
CA SER A 41 3.01 -1.06 -1.80
C SER A 41 1.94 -0.37 -2.65
N GLU A 42 0.70 -0.44 -2.20
CA GLU A 42 -0.43 0.14 -2.89
C GLU A 42 -1.40 0.79 -1.91
N VAL A 43 -2.10 1.82 -2.39
CA VAL A 43 -3.16 2.49 -1.63
C VAL A 43 -4.50 2.12 -2.25
N ARG A 44 -5.39 1.64 -1.42
CA ARG A 44 -6.73 1.26 -1.82
C ARG A 44 -7.75 2.22 -1.23
N ASP A 45 -8.73 2.61 -2.05
CA ASP A 45 -9.88 3.38 -1.60
C ASP A 45 -10.88 2.40 -0.98
N ASN A 46 -11.15 2.57 0.32
CA ASN A 46 -12.02 1.66 1.06
C ASN A 46 -13.50 1.82 0.70
N VAL A 47 -13.87 2.90 0.04
CA VAL A 47 -15.26 3.11 -0.40
C VAL A 47 -15.54 2.35 -1.70
N THR A 48 -14.63 2.43 -2.66
CA THR A 48 -14.81 1.82 -3.99
C THR A 48 -14.08 0.49 -4.14
N GLY A 49 -13.08 0.22 -3.30
CA GLY A 49 -12.23 -0.94 -3.43
C GLY A 49 -11.16 -0.83 -4.50
N GLU A 50 -11.04 0.31 -5.16
CA GLU A 50 -10.07 0.52 -6.23
C GLU A 50 -8.71 0.89 -5.69
N ILE A 51 -7.66 0.48 -6.41
CA ILE A 51 -6.30 0.92 -6.14
C ILE A 51 -6.14 2.30 -6.75
N VAL A 52 -5.91 3.30 -5.89
CA VAL A 52 -5.81 4.71 -6.32
C VAL A 52 -4.38 5.20 -6.44
N PHE A 53 -3.42 4.47 -5.90
CA PHE A 53 -2.01 4.80 -5.99
C PHE A 53 -1.19 3.55 -5.70
N ASP A 54 -0.05 3.41 -6.37
CA ASP A 54 0.91 2.36 -6.05
C ASP A 54 2.33 2.88 -6.27
N HIS A 55 3.30 2.19 -5.67
CA HIS A 55 4.70 2.54 -5.80
C HIS A 55 5.56 1.30 -5.59
N GLY A 56 6.69 1.25 -6.29
CA GLY A 56 7.63 0.18 -6.15
C GLY A 56 7.71 -0.71 -7.38
N ASP A 57 8.37 -1.86 -7.24
CA ASP A 57 8.68 -2.75 -8.36
C ASP A 57 7.91 -4.06 -8.24
N VAL A 58 6.75 -4.10 -8.87
CA VAL A 58 5.90 -5.28 -8.86
C VAL A 58 6.56 -6.47 -9.58
N PHE A 59 7.42 -6.21 -10.57
CA PHE A 59 8.10 -7.29 -11.29
C PHE A 59 9.08 -8.02 -10.39
N ARG A 60 9.74 -7.32 -9.48
CA ARG A 60 10.61 -7.97 -8.49
C ARG A 60 9.82 -8.85 -7.54
N LEU A 61 8.62 -8.45 -7.17
CA LEU A 61 7.75 -9.28 -6.35
C LEU A 61 7.37 -10.57 -7.07
N ILE A 62 7.09 -10.49 -8.36
CA ILE A 62 6.78 -11.65 -9.19
C ILE A 62 7.98 -12.60 -9.25
N GLU A 63 9.18 -12.07 -9.45
CA GLU A 63 10.40 -12.86 -9.48
C GLU A 63 10.68 -13.55 -8.15
N GLN A 64 10.31 -12.92 -7.05
CA GLN A 64 10.47 -13.49 -5.71
C GLN A 64 9.39 -14.49 -5.37
N GLY A 65 8.37 -14.64 -6.21
CA GLY A 65 7.27 -15.58 -5.99
C GLY A 65 6.27 -15.10 -4.93
N ILE A 66 6.25 -13.80 -4.62
CA ILE A 66 5.34 -13.24 -3.62
C ILE A 66 3.97 -12.95 -4.22
N VAL A 67 3.95 -12.60 -5.47
CA VAL A 67 2.71 -12.25 -6.20
C VAL A 67 2.49 -13.21 -7.36
#